data_0d815fa6b9e0674f6049d2c30546649d
#
_entry.id   0d815fa6b9e0674f6049d2c30546649d
#
_cell.length_a   1.000
_cell.length_b   1.000
_cell.length_c   1.000
_cell.angle_alpha   90.00
_cell.angle_beta   90.00
_cell.angle_gamma   90.00
#
_symmetry.space_group_name_H-M   'P 1'
#
loop_
_entity.id
_entity.type
_entity.pdbx_description
1 polymer ?
#
loop_
_entity_poly.entity_id
_entity_poly.type
_entity_poly.pdbx_seq_one_letter_code
_entity_poly.pdbx_strand_id
1 'polypeptide(L)'
;MKEKNENKDICAKCGGYCCKKSGCDYAPEDFSDLSLNYLMPKLSEGYISIVSALDLKSFPNGQIVNIPILYLRARNRNRPIIDLLSMKTTCLSLKEDGCSFSYEDRPFGGRSLTPMENRRCYSKVNPEEIILRWQNHQQVLARAVKRITGKSVDEVLKKDVENLFFDVFMQHYDGVSEREVKEILELIPDLQQAYPLEFKIAKSRYKTIENPNILKRLFK
;
A
#
# COMPACT_ATOMS: atom_id res chain seq x y z
N MET A 1 -33.76 -3.32 -9.30
CA MET A 1 -32.99 -4.30 -10.08
C MET A 1 -31.50 -4.02 -9.86
N LYS A 2 -30.79 -4.88 -9.15
CA LYS A 2 -29.32 -4.78 -9.03
C LYS A 2 -28.74 -5.24 -10.38
N GLU A 3 -28.22 -4.31 -11.17
CA GLU A 3 -27.44 -4.67 -12.35
C GLU A 3 -26.25 -5.54 -11.90
N LYS A 4 -26.28 -6.81 -12.26
CA LYS A 4 -25.12 -7.69 -12.14
C LYS A 4 -24.11 -7.24 -13.20
N ASN A 5 -23.25 -6.28 -12.85
CA ASN A 5 -22.17 -5.78 -13.71
C ASN A 5 -20.98 -6.76 -13.78
N GLU A 6 -21.19 -8.02 -13.45
CA GLU A 6 -20.12 -9.01 -13.46
C GLU A 6 -20.18 -9.83 -14.75
N ASN A 7 -19.26 -9.54 -15.66
CA ASN A 7 -18.98 -10.46 -16.75
C ASN A 7 -17.81 -11.35 -16.32
N LYS A 8 -18.13 -12.48 -15.63
CA LYS A 8 -17.15 -13.46 -15.14
C LYS A 8 -16.27 -13.99 -16.28
N ASP A 9 -16.84 -14.17 -17.47
CA ASP A 9 -16.13 -14.70 -18.63
C ASP A 9 -15.05 -13.72 -19.11
N ILE A 10 -15.33 -12.40 -19.10
CA ILE A 10 -14.33 -11.40 -19.44
C ILE A 10 -13.23 -11.36 -18.38
N CYS A 11 -13.57 -11.43 -17.08
CA CYS A 11 -12.57 -11.45 -16.02
C CYS A 11 -11.70 -12.71 -16.08
N ALA A 12 -12.27 -13.87 -16.30
CA ALA A 12 -11.54 -15.13 -16.47
C ALA A 12 -10.58 -15.07 -17.67
N LYS A 13 -11.07 -14.65 -18.85
CA LYS A 13 -10.25 -14.46 -20.06
C LYS A 13 -9.15 -13.40 -19.86
N CYS A 14 -9.42 -12.36 -19.11
CA CYS A 14 -8.46 -11.29 -18.78
C CYS A 14 -7.34 -11.81 -17.86
N GLY A 15 -7.58 -12.84 -17.05
CA GLY A 15 -6.64 -13.38 -16.07
C GLY A 15 -6.32 -12.37 -14.95
N GLY A 16 -7.27 -11.49 -14.61
CA GLY A 16 -7.17 -10.58 -13.47
C GLY A 16 -6.14 -9.45 -13.63
N TYR A 17 -6.05 -8.85 -14.79
CA TYR A 17 -5.07 -7.78 -15.07
C TYR A 17 -5.05 -6.65 -14.05
N CYS A 18 -6.22 -6.22 -13.53
CA CYS A 18 -6.30 -5.23 -12.45
C CYS A 18 -5.69 -5.77 -11.14
N CYS A 19 -5.99 -7.03 -10.77
CA CYS A 19 -5.46 -7.67 -9.56
C CYS A 19 -3.96 -8.00 -9.66
N LYS A 20 -3.39 -8.08 -10.87
CA LYS A 20 -1.93 -8.21 -11.07
C LYS A 20 -1.20 -6.93 -10.75
N LYS A 21 -1.89 -5.79 -10.76
CA LYS A 21 -1.30 -4.49 -10.45
C LYS A 21 -1.37 -4.15 -8.96
N SER A 22 -2.52 -4.42 -8.31
CA SER A 22 -2.72 -4.16 -6.90
C SER A 22 -4.00 -4.81 -6.39
N GLY A 23 -4.11 -5.02 -5.08
CA GLY A 23 -5.39 -5.24 -4.41
C GLY A 23 -6.30 -4.01 -4.52
N CYS A 24 -7.61 -4.25 -4.48
CA CYS A 24 -8.61 -3.17 -4.50
C CYS A 24 -8.82 -2.55 -3.12
N ASP A 25 -9.17 -1.26 -3.10
CA ASP A 25 -9.38 -0.52 -1.86
C ASP A 25 -10.78 -0.82 -1.29
N TYR A 26 -10.85 -0.97 0.03
CA TYR A 26 -12.09 -1.04 0.78
C TYR A 26 -12.60 0.36 1.08
N ALA A 27 -13.92 0.54 1.05
CA ALA A 27 -14.58 1.68 1.66
C ALA A 27 -15.01 1.34 3.09
N PRO A 28 -15.20 2.33 3.99
CA PRO A 28 -15.74 2.07 5.34
C PRO A 28 -17.02 1.26 5.34
N GLU A 29 -17.88 1.47 4.33
CA GLU A 29 -19.17 0.81 4.16
C GLU A 29 -19.07 -0.69 3.80
N ASP A 30 -17.88 -1.20 3.50
CA ASP A 30 -17.63 -2.64 3.32
C ASP A 30 -17.64 -3.40 4.66
N PHE A 31 -17.63 -2.69 5.78
CA PHE A 31 -17.57 -3.26 7.12
C PHE A 31 -18.83 -2.90 7.90
N SER A 32 -19.43 -3.89 8.57
CA SER A 32 -20.60 -3.68 9.43
C SER A 32 -20.28 -2.92 10.70
N ASP A 33 -18.99 -2.93 11.13
CA ASP A 33 -18.48 -2.20 12.28
C ASP A 33 -17.02 -1.81 12.00
N LEU A 34 -16.62 -0.64 12.46
CA LEU A 34 -15.26 -0.12 12.36
C LEU A 34 -14.57 -0.02 13.72
N SER A 35 -15.13 -0.65 14.75
CA SER A 35 -14.44 -0.73 16.05
C SER A 35 -13.15 -1.53 15.94
N LEU A 36 -12.20 -1.23 16.82
CA LEU A 36 -10.94 -1.97 16.88
C LEU A 36 -11.16 -3.47 17.13
N ASN A 37 -12.17 -3.82 17.95
CA ASN A 37 -12.49 -5.21 18.27
C ASN A 37 -13.01 -5.98 17.05
N TYR A 38 -13.69 -5.31 16.12
CA TYR A 38 -14.16 -5.91 14.87
C TYR A 38 -13.04 -6.00 13.83
N LEU A 39 -12.23 -4.93 13.67
CA LEU A 39 -11.20 -4.88 12.64
C LEU A 39 -10.00 -5.80 12.93
N MET A 40 -9.62 -5.96 14.20
CA MET A 40 -8.43 -6.77 14.55
C MET A 40 -8.53 -8.24 14.10
N PRO A 41 -9.65 -8.97 14.33
CA PRO A 41 -9.83 -10.32 13.77
C PRO A 41 -9.72 -10.34 12.24
N LYS A 42 -10.36 -9.39 11.55
CA LYS A 42 -10.33 -9.28 10.08
C LYS A 42 -8.93 -9.06 9.53
N LEU A 43 -8.14 -8.22 10.17
CA LEU A 43 -6.74 -8.01 9.82
C LEU A 43 -5.90 -9.28 10.09
N SER A 44 -6.20 -10.00 11.16
CA SER A 44 -5.50 -11.25 11.52
C SER A 44 -5.75 -12.40 10.52
N GLU A 45 -6.86 -12.37 9.77
CA GLU A 45 -7.11 -13.29 8.65
C GLU A 45 -6.06 -13.12 7.53
N GLY A 46 -5.38 -11.99 7.45
CA GLY A 46 -4.26 -11.76 6.55
C GLY A 46 -4.61 -11.41 5.10
N TYR A 47 -5.89 -11.19 4.78
CA TYR A 47 -6.34 -10.79 3.43
C TYR A 47 -6.48 -9.27 3.25
N ILE A 48 -6.36 -8.51 4.33
CA ILE A 48 -6.50 -7.06 4.35
C ILE A 48 -5.21 -6.45 4.87
N SER A 49 -4.78 -5.34 4.28
CA SER A 49 -3.70 -4.50 4.80
C SER A 49 -4.20 -3.12 5.18
N ILE A 50 -3.63 -2.55 6.23
CA ILE A 50 -3.66 -1.10 6.47
C ILE A 50 -2.53 -0.51 5.62
N VAL A 51 -2.91 0.39 4.74
CA VAL A 51 -2.02 1.11 3.83
C VAL A 51 -2.18 2.61 4.04
N SER A 52 -1.31 3.44 3.47
CA SER A 52 -1.53 4.88 3.46
C SER A 52 -1.43 5.48 2.06
N ALA A 53 -2.23 6.52 1.83
CA ALA A 53 -1.95 7.47 0.79
C ALA A 53 -0.96 8.50 1.34
N LEU A 54 0.15 8.67 0.64
CA LEU A 54 1.12 9.71 0.97
C LEU A 54 0.56 11.04 0.46
N ASP A 55 0.30 11.97 1.37
CA ASP A 55 -0.16 13.32 1.04
C ASP A 55 0.95 14.33 1.39
N LEU A 56 1.82 14.58 0.44
CA LEU A 56 2.97 15.47 0.58
C LEU A 56 2.50 16.92 0.42
N LYS A 57 2.50 17.69 1.51
CA LYS A 57 2.13 19.10 1.55
C LYS A 57 3.37 19.98 1.54
N SER A 58 3.44 20.90 0.58
CA SER A 58 4.47 21.95 0.54
C SER A 58 3.96 23.17 1.28
N PHE A 59 4.78 23.71 2.18
CA PHE A 59 4.51 24.93 2.92
C PHE A 59 5.28 26.12 2.28
N PRO A 60 4.84 27.37 2.51
CA PRO A 60 5.49 28.58 1.96
C PRO A 60 6.97 28.74 2.34
N ASN A 61 7.41 28.14 3.44
CA ASN A 61 8.80 28.11 3.87
C ASN A 61 9.66 27.04 3.13
N GLY A 62 9.09 26.36 2.12
CA GLY A 62 9.77 25.29 1.37
C GLY A 62 9.80 23.92 2.09
N GLN A 63 9.20 23.83 3.28
CA GLN A 63 9.10 22.55 3.98
C GLN A 63 8.06 21.65 3.32
N ILE A 64 8.41 20.38 3.09
CA ILE A 64 7.47 19.33 2.69
C ILE A 64 7.19 18.42 3.89
N VAL A 65 5.92 18.21 4.15
CA VAL A 65 5.45 17.31 5.23
C VAL A 65 4.49 16.29 4.63
N ASN A 66 4.63 15.05 5.01
CA ASN A 66 3.67 14.01 4.66
C ASN A 66 2.59 13.92 5.74
N ILE A 67 1.32 13.97 5.31
CA ILE A 67 0.14 13.77 6.15
C ILE A 67 -0.56 12.49 5.66
N PRO A 68 -0.14 11.29 6.13
CA PRO A 68 -0.66 10.05 5.59
C PRO A 68 -2.14 9.87 5.92
N ILE A 69 -2.94 9.48 4.93
CA ILE A 69 -4.32 9.05 5.12
C ILE A 69 -4.33 7.53 5.13
N LEU A 70 -4.61 6.94 6.29
CA LEU A 70 -4.74 5.49 6.44
C LEU A 70 -6.05 4.99 5.85
N TYR A 71 -6.00 3.83 5.20
CA TYR A 71 -7.17 3.15 4.67
C TYR A 71 -6.93 1.64 4.55
N LEU A 72 -7.95 0.87 4.19
CA LEU A 72 -7.85 -0.58 4.04
C LEU A 72 -7.83 -0.97 2.56
N ARG A 73 -6.98 -1.94 2.24
CA ARG A 73 -6.80 -2.51 0.90
C ARG A 73 -6.79 -4.03 0.97
N ALA A 74 -7.32 -4.72 -0.04
CA ALA A 74 -7.06 -6.13 -0.22
C ALA A 74 -5.55 -6.35 -0.34
N ARG A 75 -5.01 -7.24 0.51
CA ARG A 75 -3.57 -7.39 0.69
C ARG A 75 -2.87 -7.80 -0.61
N ASN A 76 -1.75 -7.20 -0.86
CA ASN A 76 -0.85 -7.55 -1.95
C ASN A 76 0.07 -8.72 -1.53
N ARG A 77 0.45 -9.58 -2.50
CA ARG A 77 1.39 -10.69 -2.26
C ARG A 77 2.74 -10.14 -1.79
N ASN A 78 3.38 -10.85 -0.86
CA ASN A 78 4.68 -10.50 -0.30
C ASN A 78 4.72 -9.14 0.43
N ARG A 79 3.54 -8.58 0.76
CA ARG A 79 3.44 -7.35 1.55
C ARG A 79 2.89 -7.65 2.96
N PRO A 80 3.33 -6.89 3.97
CA PRO A 80 2.85 -7.05 5.34
C PRO A 80 1.38 -6.59 5.50
N ILE A 81 0.78 -6.92 6.64
CA ILE A 81 -0.55 -6.41 7.02
C ILE A 81 -0.51 -4.89 7.21
N ILE A 82 0.60 -4.35 7.70
CA ILE A 82 0.82 -2.90 7.79
C ILE A 82 1.83 -2.54 6.69
N ASP A 83 1.37 -1.92 5.61
CA ASP A 83 2.14 -1.54 4.43
C ASP A 83 1.92 -0.05 4.11
N LEU A 84 2.51 0.82 4.95
CA LEU A 84 2.23 2.26 4.89
C LEU A 84 2.79 2.95 3.63
N LEU A 85 3.70 2.35 2.90
CA LEU A 85 4.12 2.85 1.59
C LEU A 85 3.17 2.44 0.48
N SER A 86 2.18 1.57 0.78
CA SER A 86 1.15 1.17 -0.18
C SER A 86 1.72 0.58 -1.48
N MET A 87 2.84 -0.18 -1.37
CA MET A 87 3.53 -0.76 -2.52
C MET A 87 2.59 -1.67 -3.30
N LYS A 88 2.51 -1.41 -4.60
CA LYS A 88 1.60 -2.12 -5.50
C LYS A 88 2.25 -3.40 -6.00
N THR A 89 1.68 -4.54 -5.66
CA THR A 89 2.03 -5.85 -6.21
C THR A 89 0.76 -6.65 -6.48
N THR A 90 0.89 -7.86 -7.00
CA THR A 90 -0.26 -8.73 -7.26
C THR A 90 -1.12 -8.94 -6.02
N CYS A 91 -2.43 -8.76 -6.14
CA CYS A 91 -3.39 -9.03 -5.09
C CYS A 91 -3.28 -10.48 -4.59
N LEU A 92 -3.30 -10.68 -3.28
CA LEU A 92 -3.25 -12.02 -2.66
C LEU A 92 -4.44 -12.89 -3.06
N SER A 93 -5.61 -12.27 -3.27
CA SER A 93 -6.86 -12.95 -3.65
C SER A 93 -6.97 -13.27 -5.14
N LEU A 94 -5.95 -12.98 -5.96
CA LEU A 94 -5.93 -13.37 -7.37
C LEU A 94 -5.60 -14.86 -7.51
N LYS A 95 -6.49 -15.61 -8.18
CA LYS A 95 -6.30 -17.00 -8.62
C LYS A 95 -6.23 -17.07 -10.15
N GLU A 96 -6.02 -18.27 -10.67
CA GLU A 96 -5.92 -18.51 -12.13
C GLU A 96 -7.20 -18.10 -12.87
N ASP A 97 -8.36 -18.34 -12.28
CA ASP A 97 -9.69 -18.03 -12.79
C ASP A 97 -10.22 -16.64 -12.42
N GLY A 98 -9.38 -15.79 -11.81
CA GLY A 98 -9.72 -14.42 -11.41
C GLY A 98 -9.73 -14.19 -9.92
N CYS A 99 -10.64 -13.33 -9.43
CA CYS A 99 -10.74 -13.00 -8.01
C CYS A 99 -11.34 -14.16 -7.20
N SER A 100 -10.71 -14.53 -6.08
CA SER A 100 -11.24 -15.57 -5.19
C SER A 100 -12.47 -15.12 -4.37
N PHE A 101 -12.71 -13.82 -4.27
CA PHE A 101 -13.91 -13.29 -3.61
C PHE A 101 -15.14 -13.42 -4.52
N SER A 102 -16.31 -13.71 -3.91
CA SER A 102 -17.59 -13.48 -4.58
C SER A 102 -17.71 -11.99 -4.96
N TYR A 103 -18.62 -11.64 -5.84
CA TYR A 103 -18.80 -10.22 -6.21
C TYR A 103 -19.17 -9.36 -4.99
N GLU A 104 -20.02 -9.89 -4.13
CA GLU A 104 -20.52 -9.21 -2.92
C GLU A 104 -19.41 -9.01 -1.88
N ASP A 105 -18.46 -9.95 -1.77
CA ASP A 105 -17.36 -9.91 -0.80
C ASP A 105 -16.16 -9.09 -1.28
N ARG A 106 -16.16 -8.66 -2.54
CA ARG A 106 -15.07 -7.82 -3.04
C ARG A 106 -15.04 -6.47 -2.35
N PRO A 107 -13.86 -5.88 -2.14
CA PRO A 107 -13.74 -4.49 -1.74
C PRO A 107 -14.57 -3.57 -2.65
N PHE A 108 -15.06 -2.47 -2.12
CA PHE A 108 -15.84 -1.48 -2.87
C PHE A 108 -15.16 -1.07 -4.18
N GLY A 109 -13.86 -0.79 -4.16
CA GLY A 109 -13.07 -0.50 -5.36
C GLY A 109 -13.11 -1.63 -6.40
N GLY A 110 -13.15 -2.90 -5.95
CA GLY A 110 -13.28 -4.06 -6.84
C GLY A 110 -14.67 -4.21 -7.43
N ARG A 111 -15.73 -3.95 -6.64
CA ARG A 111 -17.13 -3.97 -7.12
C ARG A 111 -17.45 -2.82 -8.08
N SER A 112 -16.73 -1.70 -7.96
CA SER A 112 -16.91 -0.54 -8.85
C SER A 112 -16.29 -0.73 -10.23
N LEU A 113 -15.47 -1.79 -10.43
CA LEU A 113 -14.86 -2.08 -11.72
C LEU A 113 -15.85 -2.77 -12.66
N THR A 114 -15.99 -2.22 -13.85
CA THR A 114 -16.72 -2.86 -14.97
C THR A 114 -15.69 -3.51 -15.90
N PRO A 115 -15.71 -4.85 -16.06
CA PRO A 115 -14.79 -5.53 -16.98
C PRO A 115 -15.01 -5.13 -18.43
N MET A 116 -13.90 -4.93 -19.17
CA MET A 116 -13.92 -4.61 -20.59
C MET A 116 -12.99 -5.56 -21.37
N GLU A 117 -13.36 -5.90 -22.61
CA GLU A 117 -12.63 -6.86 -23.47
C GLU A 117 -11.19 -6.42 -23.77
N ASN A 118 -10.91 -5.13 -23.78
CA ASN A 118 -9.57 -4.57 -24.02
C ASN A 118 -8.65 -4.63 -22.79
N ARG A 119 -9.01 -5.38 -21.74
CA ARG A 119 -8.28 -5.47 -20.44
C ARG A 119 -8.14 -4.15 -19.69
N ARG A 120 -8.94 -3.14 -20.02
CA ARG A 120 -9.03 -1.87 -19.30
C ARG A 120 -10.37 -1.82 -18.62
N CYS A 121 -10.41 -2.26 -17.34
CA CYS A 121 -11.63 -2.12 -16.56
C CYS A 121 -11.91 -0.64 -16.33
N TYR A 122 -13.15 -0.25 -16.52
CA TYR A 122 -13.61 1.08 -16.19
C TYR A 122 -14.01 1.11 -14.71
N SER A 123 -13.53 2.09 -13.95
CA SER A 123 -14.01 2.35 -12.59
C SER A 123 -15.05 3.47 -12.63
N LYS A 124 -16.22 3.22 -12.03
CA LYS A 124 -17.27 4.24 -11.85
C LYS A 124 -16.93 5.22 -10.72
N VAL A 125 -15.89 4.93 -9.93
CA VAL A 125 -15.51 5.69 -8.74
C VAL A 125 -14.03 6.06 -8.83
N ASN A 126 -13.72 7.29 -8.47
CA ASN A 126 -12.35 7.73 -8.31
C ASN A 126 -11.74 7.04 -7.07
N PRO A 127 -10.58 6.35 -7.20
CA PRO A 127 -9.89 5.76 -6.05
C PRO A 127 -9.63 6.75 -4.90
N GLU A 128 -9.35 8.01 -5.19
CA GLU A 128 -9.14 9.05 -4.18
C GLU A 128 -10.39 9.27 -3.31
N GLU A 129 -11.60 9.19 -3.89
CA GLU A 129 -12.85 9.31 -3.13
C GLU A 129 -12.99 8.18 -2.10
N ILE A 130 -12.54 6.97 -2.44
CA ILE A 130 -12.57 5.82 -1.52
C ILE A 130 -11.65 6.11 -0.33
N ILE A 131 -10.44 6.60 -0.60
CA ILE A 131 -9.45 6.95 0.41
C ILE A 131 -9.98 8.04 1.34
N LEU A 132 -10.56 9.10 0.78
CA LEU A 132 -11.11 10.23 1.54
C LEU A 132 -12.22 9.82 2.50
N ARG A 133 -13.02 8.80 2.20
CA ARG A 133 -14.05 8.27 3.11
C ARG A 133 -13.46 7.77 4.44
N TRP A 134 -12.17 7.40 4.47
CA TRP A 134 -11.50 6.96 5.69
C TRP A 134 -11.04 8.10 6.61
N GLN A 135 -11.18 9.36 6.23
CA GLN A 135 -10.70 10.50 7.03
C GLN A 135 -11.25 10.51 8.47
N ASN A 136 -12.52 10.15 8.64
CA ASN A 136 -13.17 10.10 9.96
C ASN A 136 -12.78 8.87 10.79
N HIS A 137 -12.03 7.93 10.21
CA HIS A 137 -11.68 6.64 10.84
C HIS A 137 -10.17 6.50 11.12
N GLN A 138 -9.40 7.60 11.01
CA GLN A 138 -7.95 7.58 11.18
C GLN A 138 -7.52 7.08 12.55
N GLN A 139 -8.25 7.44 13.60
CA GLN A 139 -7.89 7.04 14.97
C GLN A 139 -7.97 5.52 15.18
N VAL A 140 -8.99 4.86 14.66
CA VAL A 140 -9.13 3.40 14.81
C VAL A 140 -8.05 2.67 14.04
N LEU A 141 -7.73 3.11 12.82
CA LEU A 141 -6.65 2.53 12.01
C LEU A 141 -5.28 2.76 12.66
N ALA A 142 -5.01 3.95 13.19
CA ALA A 142 -3.78 4.23 13.92
C ALA A 142 -3.62 3.36 15.18
N ARG A 143 -4.73 3.11 15.91
CA ARG A 143 -4.74 2.18 17.06
C ARG A 143 -4.47 0.74 16.62
N ALA A 144 -5.01 0.31 15.46
CA ALA A 144 -4.74 -1.01 14.91
C ALA A 144 -3.26 -1.15 14.52
N VAL A 145 -2.67 -0.15 13.85
CA VAL A 145 -1.22 -0.11 13.57
C VAL A 145 -0.41 -0.28 14.85
N LYS A 146 -0.70 0.54 15.88
CA LYS A 146 0.01 0.46 17.17
C LYS A 146 -0.15 -0.90 17.83
N ARG A 147 -1.33 -1.51 17.77
CA ARG A 147 -1.60 -2.83 18.38
C ARG A 147 -0.85 -3.96 17.67
N ILE A 148 -0.71 -3.89 16.33
CA ILE A 148 -0.02 -4.90 15.53
C ILE A 148 1.50 -4.74 15.61
N THR A 149 2.01 -3.49 15.56
CA THR A 149 3.45 -3.22 15.42
C THR A 149 4.14 -2.81 16.72
N GLY A 150 3.38 -2.44 17.75
CA GLY A 150 3.89 -1.81 18.97
C GLY A 150 4.33 -0.35 18.80
N LYS A 151 4.21 0.22 17.57
CA LYS A 151 4.72 1.54 17.18
C LYS A 151 3.59 2.45 16.69
N SER A 152 3.82 3.77 16.73
CA SER A 152 2.95 4.75 16.09
C SER A 152 3.02 4.66 14.57
N VAL A 153 2.03 5.24 13.88
CA VAL A 153 2.02 5.35 12.40
C VAL A 153 3.27 6.06 11.89
N ASP A 154 3.68 7.14 12.55
CA ASP A 154 4.87 7.91 12.18
C ASP A 154 6.16 7.09 12.31
N GLU A 155 6.33 6.34 13.40
CA GLU A 155 7.49 5.47 13.60
C GLU A 155 7.57 4.33 12.57
N VAL A 156 6.41 3.74 12.20
CA VAL A 156 6.36 2.70 11.17
C VAL A 156 6.70 3.30 9.81
N LEU A 157 6.07 4.43 9.46
CA LEU A 157 6.27 5.07 8.17
C LEU A 157 7.72 5.55 7.98
N LYS A 158 8.32 6.16 9.00
CA LYS A 158 9.73 6.54 8.98
C LYS A 158 10.64 5.34 8.70
N LYS A 159 10.37 4.21 9.36
CA LYS A 159 11.14 2.99 9.14
C LYS A 159 10.96 2.42 7.73
N ASP A 160 9.73 2.43 7.22
CA ASP A 160 9.43 1.99 5.86
C ASP A 160 10.13 2.87 4.82
N VAL A 161 10.11 4.19 4.99
CA VAL A 161 10.81 5.16 4.13
C VAL A 161 12.34 4.98 4.19
N GLU A 162 12.90 4.78 5.40
CA GLU A 162 14.33 4.47 5.56
C GLU A 162 14.72 3.22 4.76
N ASN A 163 13.92 2.14 4.88
CA ASN A 163 14.17 0.92 4.15
C ASN A 163 14.04 1.12 2.63
N LEU A 164 13.02 1.88 2.18
CA LEU A 164 12.86 2.21 0.76
C LEU A 164 14.09 2.93 0.21
N PHE A 165 14.61 3.95 0.89
CA PHE A 165 15.83 4.63 0.48
C PHE A 165 17.02 3.67 0.42
N PHE A 166 17.13 2.77 1.40
CA PHE A 166 18.19 1.77 1.42
C PHE A 166 18.10 0.82 0.23
N ASP A 167 16.88 0.30 -0.09
CA ASP A 167 16.64 -0.57 -1.24
C ASP A 167 16.95 0.14 -2.56
N VAL A 168 16.62 1.44 -2.68
CA VAL A 168 17.00 2.27 -3.84
C VAL A 168 18.51 2.38 -3.98
N PHE A 169 19.25 2.62 -2.89
CA PHE A 169 20.72 2.66 -2.94
C PHE A 169 21.34 1.31 -3.31
N MET A 170 20.76 0.23 -2.83
CA MET A 170 21.20 -1.14 -3.16
C MET A 170 20.73 -1.60 -4.55
N GLN A 171 19.88 -0.83 -5.23
CA GLN A 171 19.19 -1.23 -6.47
C GLN A 171 18.42 -2.56 -6.30
N HIS A 172 17.88 -2.78 -5.11
CA HIS A 172 17.21 -4.00 -4.72
C HIS A 172 15.69 -3.87 -4.93
N TYR A 173 15.22 -4.36 -6.07
CA TYR A 173 13.82 -4.24 -6.51
C TYR A 173 13.19 -5.62 -6.76
N ASP A 174 13.55 -6.63 -5.96
CA ASP A 174 13.06 -8.00 -6.14
C ASP A 174 11.53 -8.08 -6.09
N GLY A 175 10.94 -8.61 -7.15
CA GLY A 175 9.49 -8.77 -7.28
C GLY A 175 8.73 -7.48 -7.61
N VAL A 176 9.43 -6.37 -7.84
CA VAL A 176 8.86 -5.07 -8.26
C VAL A 176 8.96 -4.96 -9.79
N SER A 177 7.88 -4.56 -10.46
CA SER A 177 7.89 -4.35 -11.90
C SER A 177 8.69 -3.08 -12.29
N GLU A 178 9.26 -3.04 -13.49
CA GLU A 178 9.97 -1.86 -14.00
C GLU A 178 9.16 -0.56 -13.90
N ARG A 179 7.85 -0.65 -14.13
CA ARG A 179 6.94 0.49 -14.01
C ARG A 179 6.87 0.98 -12.56
N GLU A 180 6.75 0.08 -11.60
CA GLU A 180 6.69 0.43 -10.18
C GLU A 180 8.01 0.98 -9.69
N VAL A 181 9.15 0.43 -10.16
CA VAL A 181 10.48 0.99 -9.89
C VAL A 181 10.54 2.45 -10.36
N LYS A 182 10.03 2.74 -11.56
CA LYS A 182 9.96 4.11 -12.08
C LYS A 182 9.09 5.01 -11.19
N GLU A 183 7.89 4.55 -10.82
CA GLU A 183 6.98 5.29 -9.91
C GLU A 183 7.64 5.55 -8.54
N ILE A 184 8.39 4.60 -7.99
CA ILE A 184 9.16 4.77 -6.75
C ILE A 184 10.24 5.83 -6.92
N LEU A 185 11.03 5.76 -7.99
CA LEU A 185 12.14 6.69 -8.23
C LEU A 185 11.63 8.13 -8.43
N GLU A 186 10.45 8.31 -9.02
CA GLU A 186 9.82 9.64 -9.19
C GLU A 186 9.42 10.25 -7.83
N LEU A 187 9.11 9.44 -6.80
CA LEU A 187 8.74 9.90 -5.46
C LEU A 187 9.96 10.23 -4.57
N ILE A 188 11.14 9.72 -4.89
CA ILE A 188 12.33 9.84 -4.03
C ILE A 188 12.69 11.30 -3.69
N PRO A 189 12.69 12.28 -4.62
CA PRO A 189 13.03 13.66 -4.29
C PRO A 189 12.12 14.27 -3.22
N ASP A 190 10.80 14.06 -3.32
CA ASP A 190 9.83 14.58 -2.37
C ASP A 190 9.92 13.86 -1.02
N LEU A 191 10.07 12.53 -1.04
CA LEU A 191 10.30 11.75 0.18
C LEU A 191 11.59 12.17 0.88
N GLN A 192 12.66 12.47 0.15
CA GLN A 192 13.91 12.95 0.75
C GLN A 192 13.74 14.29 1.45
N GLN A 193 12.91 15.18 0.93
CA GLN A 193 12.59 16.46 1.58
C GLN A 193 11.71 16.26 2.82
N ALA A 194 10.73 15.36 2.76
CA ALA A 194 9.83 15.07 3.88
C ALA A 194 10.51 14.25 4.99
N TYR A 195 11.51 13.41 4.65
CA TYR A 195 12.18 12.48 5.55
C TYR A 195 13.71 12.57 5.45
N PRO A 196 14.32 13.75 5.70
CA PRO A 196 15.76 13.97 5.49
C PRO A 196 16.64 13.15 6.44
N LEU A 197 16.14 12.81 7.64
CA LEU A 197 16.88 12.00 8.61
C LEU A 197 16.95 10.55 8.14
N GLU A 198 15.84 9.98 7.74
CA GLU A 198 15.70 8.61 7.24
C GLU A 198 16.57 8.40 6.00
N PHE A 199 16.63 9.41 5.11
CA PHE A 199 17.54 9.40 3.96
C PHE A 199 19.02 9.36 4.39
N LYS A 200 19.41 10.18 5.36
CA LYS A 200 20.79 10.17 5.89
C LYS A 200 21.17 8.84 6.53
N ILE A 201 20.25 8.24 7.29
CA ILE A 201 20.46 6.94 7.94
C ILE A 201 20.64 5.85 6.87
N ALA A 202 19.73 5.77 5.89
CA ALA A 202 19.82 4.81 4.80
C ALA A 202 21.12 4.93 4.00
N LYS A 203 21.52 6.17 3.67
CA LYS A 203 22.79 6.45 2.98
C LYS A 203 24.02 6.04 3.80
N SER A 204 23.99 6.23 5.11
CA SER A 204 25.04 5.79 6.01
C SER A 204 25.17 4.27 6.07
N ARG A 205 24.02 3.56 6.17
CA ARG A 205 23.97 2.10 6.12
C ARG A 205 24.56 1.56 4.82
N TYR A 206 24.16 2.13 3.68
CA TYR A 206 24.67 1.76 2.36
C TYR A 206 26.19 1.89 2.29
N LYS A 207 26.76 3.06 2.68
CA LYS A 207 28.20 3.28 2.69
C LYS A 207 28.98 2.29 3.58
N THR A 208 28.37 1.83 4.67
CA THR A 208 28.97 0.85 5.57
C THR A 208 29.09 -0.51 4.89
N ILE A 209 28.14 -0.89 4.04
CA ILE A 209 28.14 -2.15 3.29
C ILE A 209 29.13 -2.10 2.13
N GLU A 210 29.16 -1.00 1.38
CA GLU A 210 30.11 -0.82 0.27
C GLU A 210 31.59 -0.77 0.74
N ASN A 211 31.84 -0.39 1.99
CA ASN A 211 33.16 -0.34 2.56
C ASN A 211 33.37 -1.38 3.69
N PRO A 212 33.69 -2.65 3.35
CA PRO A 212 33.80 -3.74 4.32
C PRO A 212 34.87 -3.51 5.40
N ASN A 213 35.81 -2.55 5.20
CA ASN A 213 36.77 -2.17 6.22
C ASN A 213 36.14 -1.40 7.40
N ILE A 214 34.98 -0.76 7.19
CA ILE A 214 34.24 -0.13 8.28
C ILE A 214 33.59 -1.20 9.15
N LEU A 215 33.01 -2.26 8.55
CA LEU A 215 32.43 -3.38 9.30
C LEU A 215 33.45 -4.07 10.21
N LYS A 216 34.71 -4.26 9.73
CA LYS A 216 35.79 -4.84 10.56
C LYS A 216 36.18 -3.98 11.74
N ARG A 217 35.91 -2.65 11.72
CA ARG A 217 36.19 -1.74 12.85
C ARG A 217 35.04 -1.70 13.88
N LEU A 218 33.81 -2.01 13.48
CA LEU A 218 32.64 -2.01 14.36
C LEU A 218 32.49 -3.31 15.18
N PHE A 219 33.14 -4.40 14.71
CA PHE A 219 33.10 -5.73 15.36
C PHE A 219 34.42 -6.16 15.97
N LYS A 220 35.35 -5.22 16.18
CA LYS A 220 36.52 -5.35 17.05
C LYS A 220 36.26 -4.61 18.37
#